data_9f451382a927b6a6d4055b5c1f1285a6
#
_entry.id   9f451382a927b6a6d4055b5c1f1285a6
#
_cell.length_a   1.000
_cell.length_b   1.000
_cell.length_c   1.000
_cell.angle_alpha   90.00
_cell.angle_beta   90.00
_cell.angle_gamma   90.00
#
_symmetry.space_group_name_H-M   'P 1'
#
loop_
_entity.id
_entity.type
_entity.pdbx_description
1 polymer ?
#
loop_
_entity_poly.entity_id
_entity_poly.type
_entity_poly.pdbx_seq_one_letter_code
_entity_poly.pdbx_strand_id
1 'polypeptide(L)'
;MNILKPAAIPLGWKKSFLWLALAVACFHAAYTSIQYPAAGLLIFGYAYGLVRLTEQPNVRRAFYFGLATGFLCYAPQLFFFWRIFGPAAVVLWLILAFWIGLFMAIVCGAIRRWGKVKAAWLIPIVWTGIEYFRSELYYLKFSRLD
;
A
#
# COMPACT_ATOMS: atom_id res chain seq x y z
N MET A 1 17.68 -30.52 11.06
CA MET A 1 18.56 -29.34 11.35
C MET A 1 17.67 -28.10 11.32
N ASN A 2 17.10 -27.73 12.51
CA ASN A 2 16.24 -26.56 12.64
C ASN A 2 17.12 -25.30 12.70
N ILE A 3 17.38 -24.68 11.56
CA ILE A 3 17.98 -23.36 11.51
C ILE A 3 16.90 -22.40 12.03
N LEU A 4 17.01 -22.00 13.29
CA LEU A 4 16.20 -20.95 13.91
C LEU A 4 16.25 -19.70 13.02
N LYS A 5 15.20 -19.49 12.23
CA LYS A 5 15.01 -18.24 11.49
C LYS A 5 14.96 -17.13 12.53
N PRO A 6 15.84 -16.10 12.46
CA PRO A 6 15.73 -14.97 13.37
C PRO A 6 14.33 -14.39 13.21
N ALA A 7 13.51 -14.50 14.23
CA ALA A 7 12.19 -13.91 14.26
C ALA A 7 12.38 -12.41 14.07
N ALA A 8 11.89 -11.86 12.97
CA ALA A 8 11.92 -10.44 12.74
C ALA A 8 11.20 -9.75 13.91
N ILE A 9 11.92 -8.87 14.63
CA ILE A 9 11.33 -8.12 15.73
C ILE A 9 10.13 -7.35 15.17
N PRO A 10 8.90 -7.63 15.66
CA PRO A 10 7.71 -7.02 15.10
C PRO A 10 7.70 -5.52 15.38
N LEU A 11 7.21 -4.76 14.42
CA LEU A 11 7.13 -3.31 14.52
C LEU A 11 6.16 -2.89 15.64
N GLY A 12 6.66 -2.14 16.63
CA GLY A 12 5.83 -1.58 17.70
C GLY A 12 4.85 -0.51 17.20
N TRP A 13 3.77 -0.23 17.95
CA TRP A 13 2.72 0.72 17.54
C TRP A 13 3.26 2.11 17.18
N LYS A 14 4.12 2.70 18.01
CA LYS A 14 4.71 4.03 17.78
C LYS A 14 5.49 4.07 16.46
N LYS A 15 6.29 3.04 16.20
CA LYS A 15 7.08 2.94 14.95
C LYS A 15 6.17 2.72 13.74
N SER A 16 5.06 1.96 13.89
CA SER A 16 4.10 1.76 12.80
C SER A 16 3.43 3.06 12.39
N PHE A 17 2.99 3.88 13.35
CA PHE A 17 2.42 5.20 13.06
C PHE A 17 3.44 6.16 12.45
N LEU A 18 4.69 6.13 12.90
CA LEU A 18 5.75 6.95 12.31
C LEU A 18 5.98 6.58 10.82
N TRP A 19 6.07 5.29 10.51
CA TRP A 19 6.24 4.83 9.13
C TRP A 19 5.02 5.12 8.27
N LEU A 20 3.80 5.03 8.83
CA LEU A 20 2.58 5.43 8.14
C LEU A 20 2.62 6.93 7.80
N ALA A 21 2.90 7.79 8.78
CA ALA A 21 2.97 9.22 8.57
C ALA A 21 4.05 9.61 7.54
N LEU A 22 5.23 8.97 7.61
CA LEU A 22 6.32 9.18 6.66
C LEU A 22 5.92 8.75 5.24
N ALA A 23 5.31 7.57 5.09
CA ALA A 23 4.86 7.09 3.79
C ALA A 23 3.81 8.03 3.17
N VAL A 24 2.81 8.45 3.94
CA VAL A 24 1.78 9.41 3.48
C VAL A 24 2.40 10.75 3.11
N ALA A 25 3.32 11.28 3.93
CA ALA A 25 4.01 12.53 3.64
C ALA A 25 4.84 12.44 2.36
N CYS A 26 5.62 11.36 2.16
CA CYS A 26 6.38 11.13 0.94
C CYS A 26 5.48 11.04 -0.29
N PHE A 27 4.33 10.35 -0.17
CA PHE A 27 3.36 10.23 -1.25
C PHE A 27 2.83 11.61 -1.67
N HIS A 28 2.33 12.39 -0.72
CA HIS A 28 1.79 13.72 -1.03
C HIS A 28 2.87 14.66 -1.55
N ALA A 29 4.07 14.66 -0.96
CA ALA A 29 5.17 15.47 -1.45
C ALA A 29 5.58 15.10 -2.89
N ALA A 30 5.56 13.81 -3.25
CA ALA A 30 5.86 13.36 -4.61
C ALA A 30 4.83 13.87 -5.63
N TYR A 31 3.55 13.88 -5.26
CA TYR A 31 2.46 14.27 -6.18
C TYR A 31 2.16 15.77 -6.22
N THR A 32 2.41 16.52 -5.15
CA THR A 32 2.14 17.97 -5.13
C THR A 32 3.24 18.81 -5.76
N SER A 33 4.43 18.25 -5.92
CA SER A 33 5.62 19.00 -6.39
C SER A 33 5.79 18.97 -7.90
N ILE A 34 4.77 19.38 -8.65
CA ILE A 34 4.83 19.47 -10.13
C ILE A 34 5.97 20.39 -10.60
N GLN A 35 6.34 21.38 -9.79
CA GLN A 35 7.39 22.34 -10.10
C GLN A 35 8.83 21.80 -9.88
N TYR A 36 8.96 20.71 -9.11
CA TYR A 36 10.27 20.13 -8.75
C TYR A 36 10.31 18.65 -9.14
N PRO A 37 10.80 18.30 -10.34
CA PRO A 37 10.86 16.90 -10.81
C PRO A 37 11.59 15.96 -9.84
N ALA A 38 12.58 16.47 -9.10
CA ALA A 38 13.30 15.69 -8.09
C ALA A 38 12.42 15.22 -6.93
N ALA A 39 11.32 15.92 -6.64
CA ALA A 39 10.38 15.48 -5.61
C ALA A 39 9.63 14.19 -5.97
N GLY A 40 9.51 13.86 -7.26
CA GLY A 40 8.99 12.57 -7.72
C GLY A 40 9.78 11.38 -7.17
N LEU A 41 11.07 11.56 -6.84
CA LEU A 41 11.89 10.53 -6.20
C LEU A 41 11.38 10.14 -4.80
N LEU A 42 10.57 10.99 -4.14
CA LEU A 42 9.96 10.67 -2.86
C LEU A 42 8.96 9.50 -2.94
N ILE A 43 8.54 9.11 -4.15
CA ILE A 43 7.74 7.91 -4.35
C ILE A 43 8.50 6.64 -3.88
N PHE A 44 9.83 6.63 -3.98
CA PHE A 44 10.65 5.55 -3.41
C PHE A 44 10.61 5.55 -1.88
N GLY A 45 10.52 6.73 -1.25
CA GLY A 45 10.30 6.87 0.19
C GLY A 45 8.94 6.30 0.62
N TYR A 46 7.89 6.56 -0.16
CA TYR A 46 6.59 5.95 0.02
C TYR A 46 6.66 4.41 -0.09
N ALA A 47 7.23 3.88 -1.17
CA ALA A 47 7.38 2.45 -1.38
C ALA A 47 8.17 1.78 -0.24
N TYR A 48 9.27 2.40 0.19
CA TYR A 48 10.06 1.92 1.33
C TYR A 48 9.24 1.93 2.63
N GLY A 49 8.48 3.00 2.88
CA GLY A 49 7.57 3.12 4.02
C GLY A 49 6.53 1.99 4.04
N LEU A 50 5.92 1.66 2.89
CA LEU A 50 5.02 0.52 2.76
C LEU A 50 5.70 -0.80 3.11
N VAL A 51 6.91 -1.04 2.58
CA VAL A 51 7.68 -2.25 2.88
C VAL A 51 7.99 -2.34 4.38
N ARG A 52 8.37 -1.23 5.03
CA ARG A 52 8.59 -1.21 6.48
C ARG A 52 7.31 -1.48 7.26
N LEU A 53 6.17 -0.98 6.79
CA LEU A 53 4.87 -1.24 7.40
C LEU A 53 4.40 -2.70 7.25
N THR A 54 4.92 -3.47 6.30
CA THR A 54 4.60 -4.92 6.21
C THR A 54 5.21 -5.74 7.34
N GLU A 55 6.18 -5.20 8.10
CA GLU A 55 6.83 -5.88 9.23
C GLU A 55 5.95 -5.91 10.50
N GLN A 56 4.63 -6.02 10.34
CA GLN A 56 3.68 -6.10 11.46
C GLN A 56 3.70 -7.48 12.14
N PRO A 57 3.28 -7.56 13.44
CA PRO A 57 3.23 -8.81 14.18
C PRO A 57 2.21 -9.80 13.59
N ASN A 58 1.20 -9.33 12.89
CA ASN A 58 0.22 -10.19 12.23
C ASN A 58 -0.30 -9.58 10.91
N VAL A 59 -0.80 -10.45 10.02
CA VAL A 59 -1.30 -10.10 8.69
C VAL A 59 -2.50 -9.14 8.77
N ARG A 60 -3.39 -9.36 9.74
CA ARG A 60 -4.57 -8.51 9.94
C ARG A 60 -4.19 -7.07 10.25
N ARG A 61 -3.18 -6.88 11.11
CA ARG A 61 -2.68 -5.54 11.43
C ARG A 61 -2.00 -4.89 10.23
N ALA A 62 -1.22 -5.65 9.44
CA ALA A 62 -0.63 -5.15 8.20
C ALA A 62 -1.72 -4.67 7.22
N PHE A 63 -2.80 -5.45 7.06
CA PHE A 63 -3.93 -5.07 6.22
C PHE A 63 -4.54 -3.73 6.65
N TYR A 64 -4.84 -3.54 7.94
CA TYR A 64 -5.45 -2.29 8.41
C TYR A 64 -4.51 -1.09 8.30
N PHE A 65 -3.21 -1.26 8.52
CA PHE A 65 -2.24 -0.20 8.27
C PHE A 65 -2.14 0.14 6.78
N GLY A 66 -2.22 -0.86 5.90
CA GLY A 66 -2.28 -0.64 4.45
C GLY A 66 -3.55 0.08 4.02
N LEU A 67 -4.71 -0.34 4.56
CA LEU A 67 -5.99 0.32 4.31
C LEU A 67 -5.95 1.80 4.75
N ALA A 68 -5.44 2.07 5.95
CA ALA A 68 -5.29 3.43 6.47
C ALA A 68 -4.34 4.26 5.60
N THR A 69 -3.18 3.71 5.23
CA THR A 69 -2.20 4.38 4.37
C THR A 69 -2.80 4.69 3.00
N GLY A 70 -3.44 3.71 2.37
CA GLY A 70 -4.10 3.88 1.07
C GLY A 70 -5.20 4.95 1.12
N PHE A 71 -6.04 4.91 2.14
CA PHE A 71 -7.11 5.90 2.32
C PHE A 71 -6.55 7.32 2.49
N LEU A 72 -5.54 7.50 3.34
CA LEU A 72 -4.90 8.79 3.57
C LEU A 72 -4.15 9.31 2.33
N CYS A 73 -3.68 8.43 1.47
CA CYS A 73 -3.06 8.81 0.20
C CYS A 73 -4.10 9.20 -0.85
N TYR A 74 -5.12 8.37 -1.05
CA TYR A 74 -6.07 8.56 -2.15
C TYR A 74 -7.18 9.57 -1.87
N ALA A 75 -7.68 9.68 -0.64
CA ALA A 75 -8.79 10.58 -0.32
C ALA A 75 -8.46 12.05 -0.63
N PRO A 76 -7.29 12.62 -0.24
CA PRO A 76 -6.95 13.99 -0.62
C PRO A 76 -6.67 14.17 -2.11
N GLN A 77 -5.99 13.18 -2.74
CA GLN A 77 -5.64 13.25 -4.17
C GLN A 77 -6.89 13.21 -5.07
N LEU A 78 -7.87 12.44 -4.67
CA LEU A 78 -9.10 12.22 -5.43
C LEU A 78 -10.29 12.99 -4.80
N PHE A 79 -10.00 14.06 -4.07
CA PHE A 79 -11.05 14.84 -3.42
C PHE A 79 -12.04 15.46 -4.40
N PHE A 80 -11.64 15.69 -5.65
CA PHE A 80 -12.54 16.20 -6.69
C PHE A 80 -13.73 15.27 -6.95
N PHE A 81 -13.61 13.95 -6.72
CA PHE A 81 -14.73 13.00 -6.82
C PHE A 81 -15.82 13.27 -5.80
N TRP A 82 -15.48 13.87 -4.66
CA TRP A 82 -16.49 14.29 -3.70
C TRP A 82 -17.46 15.31 -4.28
N ARG A 83 -16.97 16.22 -5.13
CA ARG A 83 -17.81 17.22 -5.81
C ARG A 83 -18.72 16.63 -6.88
N ILE A 84 -18.36 15.46 -7.44
CA ILE A 84 -19.11 14.79 -8.51
C ILE A 84 -20.10 13.78 -7.93
N PHE A 85 -19.63 12.94 -7.00
CA PHE A 85 -20.37 11.78 -6.50
C PHE A 85 -20.80 11.92 -5.03
N GLY A 86 -20.44 13.01 -4.35
CA GLY A 86 -20.74 13.21 -2.94
C GLY A 86 -20.21 12.07 -2.06
N PRO A 87 -21.02 11.54 -1.11
CA PRO A 87 -20.58 10.49 -0.19
C PRO A 87 -20.15 9.18 -0.86
N ALA A 88 -20.57 8.91 -2.11
CA ALA A 88 -20.16 7.73 -2.87
C ALA A 88 -18.65 7.75 -3.19
N ALA A 89 -18.00 8.91 -3.19
CA ALA A 89 -16.55 9.03 -3.36
C ALA A 89 -15.77 8.26 -2.27
N VAL A 90 -16.31 8.17 -1.04
CA VAL A 90 -15.68 7.42 0.06
C VAL A 90 -15.55 5.95 -0.30
N VAL A 91 -16.55 5.38 -0.96
CA VAL A 91 -16.52 3.97 -1.40
C VAL A 91 -15.39 3.76 -2.40
N LEU A 92 -15.20 4.69 -3.36
CA LEU A 92 -14.10 4.63 -4.31
C LEU A 92 -12.73 4.68 -3.60
N TRP A 93 -12.56 5.60 -2.65
CA TRP A 93 -11.32 5.70 -1.87
C TRP A 93 -11.04 4.44 -1.06
N LEU A 94 -12.06 3.82 -0.48
CA LEU A 94 -11.94 2.56 0.25
C LEU A 94 -11.57 1.39 -0.67
N ILE A 95 -12.13 1.34 -1.89
CA ILE A 95 -11.77 0.32 -2.89
C ILE A 95 -10.28 0.46 -3.27
N LEU A 96 -9.81 1.68 -3.51
CA LEU A 96 -8.40 1.92 -3.82
C LEU A 96 -7.49 1.59 -2.63
N ALA A 97 -7.88 1.99 -1.43
CA ALA A 97 -7.16 1.68 -0.20
C ALA A 97 -7.11 0.17 0.09
N PHE A 98 -8.17 -0.56 -0.25
CA PHE A 98 -8.23 -2.01 -0.10
C PHE A 98 -7.08 -2.73 -0.83
N TRP A 99 -6.72 -2.28 -2.04
CA TRP A 99 -5.61 -2.88 -2.81
C TRP A 99 -4.27 -2.70 -2.10
N ILE A 100 -4.04 -1.55 -1.47
CA ILE A 100 -2.84 -1.32 -0.65
C ILE A 100 -2.86 -2.22 0.60
N GLY A 101 -4.03 -2.36 1.25
CA GLY A 101 -4.22 -3.28 2.36
C GLY A 101 -3.91 -4.74 1.98
N LEU A 102 -4.43 -5.17 0.83
CA LEU A 102 -4.21 -6.52 0.29
C LEU A 102 -2.73 -6.77 -0.01
N PHE A 103 -2.07 -5.82 -0.67
CA PHE A 103 -0.62 -5.87 -0.92
C PHE A 103 0.14 -6.09 0.39
N MET A 104 -0.11 -5.26 1.40
CA MET A 104 0.58 -5.35 2.68
C MET A 104 0.29 -6.65 3.42
N ALA A 105 -0.94 -7.16 3.33
CA ALA A 105 -1.31 -8.44 3.93
C ALA A 105 -0.54 -9.62 3.31
N ILE A 106 -0.47 -9.66 1.97
CA ILE A 106 0.23 -10.71 1.23
C ILE A 106 1.73 -10.67 1.54
N VAL A 107 2.35 -9.48 1.47
CA VAL A 107 3.79 -9.33 1.74
C VAL A 107 4.11 -9.66 3.20
N CYS A 108 3.30 -9.22 4.16
CA CYS A 108 3.46 -9.59 5.58
C CYS A 108 3.38 -11.12 5.76
N GLY A 109 2.42 -11.78 5.13
CA GLY A 109 2.28 -13.23 5.15
C GLY A 109 3.53 -13.93 4.57
N ALA A 110 4.04 -13.43 3.46
CA ALA A 110 5.25 -13.92 2.82
C ALA A 110 6.50 -13.76 3.72
N ILE A 111 6.68 -12.60 4.33
CA ILE A 111 7.78 -12.33 5.27
C ILE A 111 7.74 -13.32 6.44
N ARG A 112 6.57 -13.59 6.98
CA ARG A 112 6.39 -14.51 8.09
C ARG A 112 6.68 -15.96 7.72
N ARG A 113 6.34 -16.37 6.49
CA ARG A 113 6.49 -17.75 6.02
C ARG A 113 7.89 -18.05 5.50
N TRP A 114 8.48 -17.12 4.75
CA TRP A 114 9.73 -17.35 4.00
C TRP A 114 10.90 -16.47 4.46
N GLY A 115 10.64 -15.51 5.35
CA GLY A 115 11.62 -14.54 5.82
C GLY A 115 11.77 -13.34 4.89
N LYS A 116 12.43 -12.28 5.38
CA LYS A 116 12.51 -10.96 4.69
C LYS A 116 13.19 -11.03 3.33
N VAL A 117 14.29 -11.76 3.20
CA VAL A 117 15.08 -11.79 1.97
C VAL A 117 14.29 -12.43 0.83
N LYS A 118 13.66 -13.58 1.08
CA LYS A 118 12.84 -14.25 0.06
C LYS A 118 11.57 -13.46 -0.27
N ALA A 119 10.94 -12.86 0.74
CA ALA A 119 9.76 -12.02 0.54
C ALA A 119 10.08 -10.74 -0.24
N ALA A 120 11.29 -10.20 -0.16
CA ALA A 120 11.69 -9.01 -0.92
C ALA A 120 11.57 -9.22 -2.45
N TRP A 121 11.90 -10.41 -2.94
CA TRP A 121 11.72 -10.76 -4.36
C TRP A 121 10.25 -10.87 -4.79
N LEU A 122 9.38 -11.17 -3.83
CA LEU A 122 7.93 -11.24 -4.09
C LEU A 122 7.26 -9.86 -4.17
N ILE A 123 7.84 -8.83 -3.58
CA ILE A 123 7.26 -7.47 -3.53
C ILE A 123 6.90 -6.97 -4.93
N PRO A 124 7.83 -6.91 -5.91
CA PRO A 124 7.51 -6.44 -7.25
C PRO A 124 6.50 -7.35 -7.95
N ILE A 125 6.58 -8.67 -7.75
CA ILE A 125 5.66 -9.63 -8.37
C ILE A 125 4.24 -9.42 -7.83
N VAL A 126 4.07 -9.29 -6.52
CA VAL A 126 2.76 -9.04 -5.89
C VAL A 126 2.20 -7.70 -6.33
N TRP A 127 3.03 -6.65 -6.36
CA TRP A 127 2.62 -5.32 -6.82
C TRP A 127 2.10 -5.37 -8.26
N THR A 128 2.91 -5.89 -9.18
CA THR A 128 2.53 -6.02 -10.60
C THR A 128 1.30 -6.91 -10.78
N GLY A 129 1.21 -8.02 -10.03
CA GLY A 129 0.05 -8.91 -10.08
C GLY A 129 -1.24 -8.23 -9.62
N ILE A 130 -1.20 -7.44 -8.56
CA ILE A 130 -2.35 -6.66 -8.08
C ILE A 130 -2.75 -5.59 -9.11
N GLU A 131 -1.78 -4.87 -9.68
CA GLU A 131 -2.05 -3.86 -10.71
C GLU A 131 -2.67 -4.48 -11.97
N TYR A 132 -2.12 -5.60 -12.42
CA TYR A 132 -2.67 -6.34 -13.57
C TYR A 132 -4.11 -6.81 -13.28
N PHE A 133 -4.33 -7.46 -12.14
CA PHE A 133 -5.65 -7.94 -11.76
C PHE A 133 -6.66 -6.80 -11.64
N ARG A 134 -6.25 -5.67 -11.08
CA ARG A 134 -7.08 -4.47 -10.97
C ARG A 134 -7.45 -3.93 -12.35
N SER A 135 -6.50 -3.85 -13.28
CA SER A 135 -6.76 -3.36 -14.63
C SER A 135 -7.74 -4.26 -15.39
N GLU A 136 -7.58 -5.57 -15.29
CA GLU A 136 -8.49 -6.54 -15.91
C GLU A 136 -9.91 -6.45 -15.34
N LEU A 137 -10.07 -6.26 -14.03
CA LEU A 137 -11.40 -6.07 -13.43
C LEU A 137 -12.12 -4.85 -13.98
N TYR A 138 -11.40 -3.75 -14.24
CA TYR A 138 -11.99 -2.57 -14.85
C TYR A 138 -12.33 -2.81 -16.32
N TYR A 139 -11.47 -3.48 -17.06
CA TYR A 139 -11.69 -3.79 -18.48
C TYR A 139 -12.91 -4.68 -18.69
N LEU A 140 -13.05 -5.76 -17.93
CA LEU A 140 -14.18 -6.68 -18.02
C LEU A 140 -15.54 -6.03 -17.70
N LYS A 141 -15.55 -4.99 -16.86
CA LYS A 141 -16.77 -4.30 -16.47
C LYS A 141 -17.26 -3.31 -17.53
N PHE A 142 -16.34 -2.70 -18.28
CA PHE A 142 -16.68 -1.77 -19.36
C PHE A 142 -16.98 -2.47 -20.69
N SER A 143 -16.37 -3.59 -20.97
CA SER A 143 -16.56 -4.35 -22.22
C SER A 143 -17.91 -5.10 -22.30
N ARG A 144 -18.67 -5.22 -21.21
CA ARG A 144 -19.99 -5.88 -21.18
C ARG A 144 -21.17 -4.90 -21.21
N LEU A 145 -20.92 -3.61 -21.33
CA LEU A 145 -21.98 -2.59 -21.36
C LEU A 145 -22.26 -2.08 -22.79
N ASP A 146 -21.60 -2.65 -23.79
CA ASP A 146 -21.89 -2.55 -25.21
C ASP A 146 -22.66 -3.81 -25.65
#